data_a58de966c87c32646b3842b253b8be5b
#
_entry.id   a58de966c87c32646b3842b253b8be5b
#
_cell.length_a   1.000
_cell.length_b   1.000
_cell.length_c   1.000
_cell.angle_alpha   90.00
_cell.angle_beta   90.00
_cell.angle_gamma   90.00
#
_symmetry.space_group_name_H-M   'P 1'
#
loop_
_entity.id
_entity.type
_entity.pdbx_description
1 polymer ?
#
loop_
_entity_poly.entity_id
_entity_poly.type
_entity_poly.pdbx_seq_one_letter_code
_entity_poly.pdbx_strand_id
1 'polypeptide(L)'
;MDIQTLRSLHSDHWQNACAIRTLTLDAIAAANSGHSGMPMGMADVATVLYEKHLKFDPQNPTWPDRDRFILSAGHGSMLLYLSLIHI
;
A
#
# COMPACT_ATOMS: atom_id res chain seq x y z
N MET A 1 19.67 -13.21 -8.08
CA MET A 1 19.77 -11.76 -7.71
C MET A 1 19.51 -11.63 -6.23
N ASP A 2 20.39 -10.97 -5.51
CA ASP A 2 20.24 -10.85 -4.07
C ASP A 2 19.35 -9.67 -3.67
N ILE A 3 19.05 -9.58 -2.38
CA ILE A 3 18.17 -8.55 -1.85
C ILE A 3 18.77 -7.15 -2.02
N GLN A 4 20.08 -7.01 -1.86
CA GLN A 4 20.76 -5.73 -2.01
C GLN A 4 20.62 -5.20 -3.43
N THR A 5 20.77 -6.06 -4.43
CA THR A 5 20.63 -5.69 -5.83
C THR A 5 19.20 -5.29 -6.15
N LEU A 6 18.21 -6.06 -5.69
CA LEU A 6 16.80 -5.75 -5.88
C LEU A 6 16.44 -4.41 -5.26
N ARG A 7 16.94 -4.15 -4.06
CA ARG A 7 16.68 -2.90 -3.35
C ARG A 7 17.24 -1.70 -4.13
N SER A 8 18.43 -1.84 -4.69
CA SER A 8 19.06 -0.77 -5.47
C SER A 8 18.33 -0.50 -6.78
N LEU A 9 17.86 -1.55 -7.47
CA LEU A 9 17.16 -1.43 -8.75
C LEU A 9 15.75 -0.85 -8.61
N HIS A 10 15.12 -1.06 -7.46
CA HIS A 10 13.72 -0.68 -7.22
C HIS A 10 13.59 0.11 -5.92
N SER A 11 14.43 1.15 -5.75
CA SER A 11 14.50 1.88 -4.49
C SER A 11 13.20 2.58 -4.12
N ASP A 12 12.50 3.17 -5.09
CA ASP A 12 11.22 3.86 -4.80
C ASP A 12 10.14 2.87 -4.36
N HIS A 13 10.04 1.74 -5.07
CA HIS A 13 9.13 0.68 -4.67
C HIS A 13 9.44 0.19 -3.25
N TRP A 14 10.72 -0.05 -2.98
CA TRP A 14 11.14 -0.56 -1.67
C TRP A 14 10.76 0.41 -0.56
N GLN A 15 11.00 1.71 -0.77
CA GLN A 15 10.62 2.73 0.20
C GLN A 15 9.12 2.76 0.46
N ASN A 16 8.31 2.73 -0.59
CA ASN A 16 6.86 2.78 -0.45
C ASN A 16 6.31 1.55 0.25
N ALA A 17 6.79 0.36 -0.12
CA ALA A 17 6.35 -0.87 0.54
C ALA A 17 6.78 -0.92 2.01
N CYS A 18 8.00 -0.48 2.32
CA CYS A 18 8.47 -0.42 3.69
C CYS A 18 7.69 0.59 4.52
N ALA A 19 7.32 1.73 3.93
CA ALA A 19 6.50 2.73 4.60
C ALA A 19 5.12 2.16 4.96
N ILE A 20 4.48 1.44 4.03
CA ILE A 20 3.20 0.79 4.28
C ILE A 20 3.31 -0.19 5.46
N ARG A 21 4.35 -1.02 5.46
CA ARG A 21 4.55 -2.00 6.53
C ARG A 21 4.81 -1.34 7.88
N THR A 22 5.70 -0.37 7.92
CA THR A 22 6.09 0.31 9.16
C THR A 22 4.92 1.08 9.75
N LEU A 23 4.21 1.84 8.93
CA LEU A 23 3.07 2.64 9.40
C LEU A 23 1.89 1.76 9.81
N THR A 24 1.73 0.61 9.18
CA THR A 24 0.74 -0.38 9.62
C THR A 24 1.00 -0.82 11.05
N LEU A 25 2.24 -1.19 11.35
CA LEU A 25 2.61 -1.62 12.69
C LEU A 25 2.43 -0.49 13.70
N ASP A 26 2.82 0.74 13.34
CA ASP A 26 2.63 1.90 14.22
C ASP A 26 1.15 2.19 14.47
N ALA A 27 0.33 2.14 13.44
CA ALA A 27 -1.10 2.40 13.56
C ALA A 27 -1.80 1.35 14.42
N ILE A 28 -1.47 0.07 14.23
CA ILE A 28 -2.02 -1.02 15.02
C ILE A 28 -1.60 -0.89 16.48
N ALA A 29 -0.35 -0.55 16.74
CA ALA A 29 0.15 -0.34 18.08
C ALA A 29 -0.55 0.84 18.77
N ALA A 30 -0.73 1.95 18.05
CA ALA A 30 -1.39 3.14 18.59
C ALA A 30 -2.86 2.88 18.90
N ALA A 31 -3.55 2.14 18.04
CA ALA A 31 -4.97 1.80 18.24
C ALA A 31 -5.17 0.64 19.21
N ASN A 32 -4.11 -0.09 19.51
CA ASN A 32 -4.14 -1.33 20.31
C ASN A 32 -5.14 -2.35 19.73
N SER A 33 -5.32 -2.35 18.40
CA SER A 33 -6.17 -3.30 17.70
C SER A 33 -5.87 -3.27 16.20
N GLY A 34 -6.21 -4.36 15.51
CA GLY A 34 -6.07 -4.47 14.07
C GLY A 34 -5.29 -5.70 13.65
N HIS A 35 -5.25 -5.93 12.34
CA HIS A 35 -4.60 -7.10 11.75
C HIS A 35 -3.48 -6.65 10.80
N SER A 36 -2.27 -7.12 11.04
CA SER A 36 -1.09 -6.73 10.25
C SER A 36 -0.83 -7.65 9.05
N GLY A 37 -1.42 -8.84 9.02
CA GLY A 37 -1.06 -9.87 8.04
C GLY A 37 -1.21 -9.43 6.59
N MET A 38 -2.37 -8.92 6.20
CA MET A 38 -2.59 -8.47 4.83
C MET A 38 -1.70 -7.28 4.44
N PRO A 39 -1.63 -6.19 5.24
CA PRO A 39 -0.74 -5.09 4.90
C PRO A 39 0.72 -5.51 4.77
N MET A 40 1.19 -6.40 5.64
CA MET A 40 2.58 -6.88 5.57
C MET A 40 2.81 -7.74 4.33
N GLY A 41 1.86 -8.63 4.00
CA GLY A 41 2.01 -9.54 2.87
C GLY A 41 1.72 -8.92 1.51
N MET A 42 0.84 -7.92 1.46
CA MET A 42 0.36 -7.33 0.21
C MET A 42 0.96 -5.95 -0.09
N ALA A 43 1.89 -5.47 0.74
CA ALA A 43 2.47 -4.14 0.56
C ALA A 43 3.14 -3.98 -0.81
N ASP A 44 3.88 -4.98 -1.28
CA ASP A 44 4.51 -4.92 -2.60
C ASP A 44 3.48 -4.89 -3.73
N VAL A 45 2.45 -5.73 -3.63
CA VAL A 45 1.38 -5.78 -4.64
C VAL A 45 0.65 -4.44 -4.70
N ALA A 46 0.29 -3.89 -3.55
CA ALA A 46 -0.41 -2.60 -3.49
C ALA A 46 0.45 -1.48 -4.07
N THR A 47 1.74 -1.45 -3.78
CA THR A 47 2.66 -0.45 -4.30
C THR A 47 2.68 -0.49 -5.83
N VAL A 48 2.85 -1.66 -6.43
CA VAL A 48 2.85 -1.79 -7.89
C VAL A 48 1.50 -1.40 -8.48
N LEU A 49 0.41 -1.82 -7.86
CA LEU A 49 -0.92 -1.53 -8.35
C LEU A 49 -1.17 -0.02 -8.42
N TYR A 50 -0.91 0.70 -7.34
CA TYR A 50 -1.18 2.14 -7.28
C TYR A 50 -0.19 2.96 -8.10
N GLU A 51 1.06 2.56 -8.18
CA GLU A 51 2.06 3.33 -8.93
C GLU A 51 1.96 3.13 -10.44
N LYS A 52 1.61 1.93 -10.91
CA LYS A 52 1.82 1.56 -12.32
C LYS A 52 0.57 1.13 -13.08
N HIS A 53 -0.47 0.70 -12.40
CA HIS A 53 -1.61 0.07 -13.07
C HIS A 53 -2.94 0.75 -12.82
N LEU A 54 -3.20 1.21 -11.62
CA LEU A 54 -4.51 1.75 -11.25
C LEU A 54 -4.68 3.17 -11.79
N LYS A 55 -5.74 3.39 -12.56
CA LYS A 55 -6.10 4.73 -13.04
C LYS A 55 -6.92 5.44 -11.97
N PHE A 56 -6.33 6.44 -11.33
CA PHE A 56 -7.03 7.22 -10.30
C PHE A 56 -6.45 8.62 -10.23
N ASP A 57 -7.25 9.55 -9.69
CA ASP A 57 -6.82 10.92 -9.43
C ASP A 57 -7.32 11.32 -8.04
N PRO A 58 -6.42 11.45 -7.05
CA PRO A 58 -6.82 11.84 -5.70
C PRO A 58 -7.52 13.19 -5.62
N GLN A 59 -7.25 14.09 -6.57
CA GLN A 59 -7.88 15.40 -6.61
C GLN A 59 -9.26 15.37 -7.28
N ASN A 60 -9.59 14.29 -7.97
CA ASN A 60 -10.90 14.09 -8.58
C ASN A 60 -11.39 12.67 -8.28
N PRO A 61 -11.73 12.38 -7.02
CA PRO A 61 -12.03 11.01 -6.58
C PRO A 61 -13.30 10.42 -7.20
N THR A 62 -14.14 11.22 -7.82
CA THR A 62 -15.36 10.75 -8.46
C THR A 62 -15.26 10.68 -9.98
N TRP A 63 -14.07 10.84 -10.54
CA TRP A 63 -13.82 10.77 -11.98
C TRP A 63 -14.46 9.51 -12.57
N PRO A 64 -15.36 9.65 -13.59
CA PRO A 64 -16.12 8.48 -14.08
C PRO A 64 -15.28 7.38 -14.71
N ASP A 65 -14.13 7.71 -15.31
CA ASP A 65 -13.28 6.73 -15.99
C ASP A 65 -12.19 6.17 -15.06
N ARG A 66 -12.31 6.39 -13.76
CA ARG A 66 -11.34 5.89 -12.80
C ARG A 66 -11.46 4.38 -12.60
N ASP A 67 -10.34 3.75 -12.29
CA ASP A 67 -10.36 2.38 -11.79
C ASP A 67 -10.91 2.38 -10.37
N ARG A 68 -11.65 1.32 -10.03
CA ARG A 68 -12.28 1.20 -8.72
C ARG A 68 -11.68 0.06 -7.96
N PHE A 69 -11.03 0.37 -6.84
CA PHE A 69 -10.47 -0.61 -5.96
C PHE A 69 -11.48 -0.96 -4.87
N ILE A 70 -11.78 -2.24 -4.74
CA ILE A 70 -12.72 -2.72 -3.73
C ILE A 70 -12.01 -3.74 -2.84
N LEU A 71 -11.91 -3.43 -1.56
CA LEU A 71 -11.29 -4.31 -0.58
C LEU A 71 -12.36 -5.19 0.05
N SER A 72 -12.34 -6.50 -0.26
CA SER A 72 -13.31 -7.44 0.30
C SER A 72 -12.95 -7.89 1.71
N ALA A 73 -11.65 -7.90 2.04
CA ALA A 73 -11.17 -8.29 3.36
C ALA A 73 -11.04 -7.05 4.26
N GLY A 74 -12.13 -6.70 4.96
CA GLY A 74 -12.15 -5.48 5.76
C GLY A 74 -11.08 -5.41 6.85
N HIS A 75 -10.64 -6.55 7.36
CA HIS A 75 -9.56 -6.58 8.36
C HIS A 75 -8.21 -6.13 7.81
N GLY A 76 -8.07 -6.02 6.48
CA GLY A 76 -6.86 -5.50 5.85
C GLY A 76 -6.94 -4.04 5.45
N SER A 77 -7.90 -3.27 5.97
CA SER A 77 -8.15 -1.88 5.57
C SER A 77 -6.94 -0.95 5.71
N MET A 78 -6.02 -1.23 6.63
CA MET A 78 -4.80 -0.45 6.78
C MET A 78 -3.98 -0.41 5.49
N LEU A 79 -3.96 -1.51 4.73
CA LEU A 79 -3.27 -1.55 3.45
C LEU A 79 -3.79 -0.46 2.51
N LEU A 80 -5.10 -0.33 2.40
CA LEU A 80 -5.73 0.67 1.53
C LEU A 80 -5.43 2.10 2.00
N TYR A 81 -5.64 2.38 3.28
CA TYR A 81 -5.42 3.74 3.80
C TYR A 81 -3.97 4.18 3.65
N LEU A 82 -3.02 3.32 3.99
CA LEU A 82 -1.62 3.70 3.94
C LEU A 82 -1.08 3.76 2.51
N SER A 83 -1.60 2.95 1.61
CA SER A 83 -1.25 3.05 0.18
C SER A 83 -1.66 4.40 -0.38
N LEU A 84 -2.85 4.88 -0.06
CA LEU A 84 -3.34 6.17 -0.53
C LEU A 84 -2.56 7.35 0.06
N ILE A 85 -2.01 7.21 1.26
CA ILE A 85 -1.22 8.26 1.88
C ILE A 85 0.16 8.40 1.20
N HIS A 86 0.78 7.29 0.80
CA HIS A 86 2.16 7.29 0.33
C HIS A 86 2.32 7.17 -1.17
N ILE A 87 1.31 6.81 -1.87
CA ILE A 87 1.32 6.69 -3.31
C ILE A 87 0.31 7.64 -3.92
#